data_305adf721372351085706578a80470d1
#
_entry.id   305adf721372351085706578a80470d1
#
_cell.length_a   1.000
_cell.length_b   1.000
_cell.length_c   1.000
_cell.angle_alpha   90.00
_cell.angle_beta   90.00
_cell.angle_gamma   90.00
#
_symmetry.space_group_name_H-M   'P 1'
#
loop_
_entity.id
_entity.type
_entity.pdbx_description
1 polymer ?
#
loop_
_entity_poly.entity_id
_entity_poly.type
_entity_poly.pdbx_seq_one_letter_code
_entity_poly.pdbx_strand_id
1 'polypeptide(L)'
;PHFAVPPAMGSYDDPMPEGLQVHALEHGHIGVQYASDVSASDVETLRRIGARYPDDVFVAPDPAIGHGIALTAWGRIDTFDALDEARIVRFIDALKGRYDHGWTGRRG
;
A
#
# COMPACT_ATOMS: atom_id res chain seq x y z
N PRO A 1 -4.98 -4.37 -18.76
CA PRO A 1 -5.79 -3.22 -19.11
C PRO A 1 -5.47 -2.01 -18.29
N HIS A 2 -5.80 -0.92 -18.84
CA HIS A 2 -5.58 0.35 -18.20
C HIS A 2 -6.85 0.82 -17.49
N PHE A 3 -6.72 1.30 -16.31
CA PHE A 3 -7.86 1.78 -15.54
C PHE A 3 -7.87 3.30 -15.51
N ALA A 4 -9.04 3.88 -15.74
CA ALA A 4 -9.17 5.32 -15.84
C ALA A 4 -9.02 6.04 -14.51
N VAL A 5 -9.37 5.38 -13.43
CA VAL A 5 -9.29 5.99 -12.10
C VAL A 5 -8.52 5.07 -11.17
N PRO A 6 -7.84 5.62 -10.16
CA PRO A 6 -7.16 4.77 -9.20
C PRO A 6 -8.18 4.04 -8.34
N PRO A 7 -7.78 2.92 -7.72
CA PRO A 7 -8.68 2.21 -6.83
C PRO A 7 -8.96 3.04 -5.59
N ALA A 8 -10.09 2.76 -4.96
CA ALA A 8 -10.36 3.36 -3.66
C ALA A 8 -9.35 2.84 -2.66
N MET A 9 -8.95 3.71 -1.74
CA MET A 9 -8.08 3.28 -0.66
C MET A 9 -8.89 2.51 0.38
N GLY A 10 -8.20 1.76 1.23
CA GLY A 10 -8.84 0.96 2.26
C GLY A 10 -8.32 -0.46 2.25
N SER A 11 -8.99 -1.34 2.98
CA SER A 11 -8.56 -2.73 3.12
C SER A 11 -9.37 -3.63 2.19
N TYR A 12 -8.69 -4.54 1.54
CA TYR A 12 -9.27 -5.48 0.58
C TYR A 12 -9.03 -6.90 1.06
N ASP A 13 -10.00 -7.78 0.80
CA ASP A 13 -9.87 -9.19 1.14
C ASP A 13 -9.18 -9.99 0.05
N ASP A 14 -9.20 -9.48 -1.16
CA ASP A 14 -8.61 -10.15 -2.32
C ASP A 14 -7.41 -9.38 -2.85
N PRO A 15 -6.52 -10.07 -3.57
CA PRO A 15 -5.38 -9.37 -4.17
C PRO A 15 -5.84 -8.26 -5.11
N MET A 16 -5.15 -7.13 -5.06
CA MET A 16 -5.45 -6.04 -5.97
C MET A 16 -4.83 -6.33 -7.32
N PRO A 17 -5.58 -6.20 -8.42
CA PRO A 17 -5.01 -6.39 -9.77
C PRO A 17 -3.81 -5.49 -9.98
N GLU A 18 -2.80 -6.03 -10.68
CA GLU A 18 -1.54 -5.33 -10.85
C GLU A 18 -1.71 -3.96 -11.50
N GLY A 19 -2.58 -3.87 -12.49
CA GLY A 19 -2.82 -2.58 -13.15
C GLY A 19 -3.37 -1.52 -12.21
N LEU A 20 -4.22 -1.91 -11.28
CA LEU A 20 -4.73 -1.00 -10.28
C LEU A 20 -3.66 -0.61 -9.27
N GLN A 21 -2.78 -1.57 -8.90
CA GLN A 21 -1.68 -1.26 -8.00
C GLN A 21 -0.77 -0.20 -8.59
N VAL A 22 -0.39 -0.39 -9.85
CA VAL A 22 0.48 0.56 -10.53
C VAL A 22 -0.17 1.93 -10.59
N HIS A 23 -1.45 1.98 -10.95
CA HIS A 23 -2.17 3.24 -11.04
C HIS A 23 -2.22 3.95 -9.69
N ALA A 24 -2.48 3.20 -8.61
CA ALA A 24 -2.49 3.78 -7.26
C ALA A 24 -1.14 4.38 -6.90
N LEU A 25 -0.06 3.63 -7.16
CA LEU A 25 1.28 4.12 -6.82
C LEU A 25 1.65 5.35 -7.63
N GLU A 26 1.22 5.41 -8.88
CA GLU A 26 1.46 6.57 -9.73
C GLU A 26 0.79 7.83 -9.19
N HIS A 27 -0.26 7.67 -8.41
CA HIS A 27 -0.97 8.80 -7.80
C HIS A 27 -0.48 9.10 -6.39
N GLY A 28 0.63 8.50 -5.96
CA GLY A 28 1.21 8.79 -4.67
C GLY A 28 0.63 7.99 -3.51
N HIS A 29 -0.18 6.99 -3.80
CA HIS A 29 -0.73 6.13 -2.76
C HIS A 29 0.30 5.10 -2.30
N ILE A 30 0.08 4.55 -1.13
CA ILE A 30 0.98 3.57 -0.52
C ILE A 30 0.28 2.22 -0.45
N GLY A 31 0.97 1.16 -0.86
CA GLY A 31 0.45 -0.18 -0.71
C GLY A 31 1.05 -0.85 0.51
N VAL A 32 0.20 -1.47 1.31
CA VAL A 32 0.60 -2.34 2.42
C VAL A 32 0.07 -3.72 2.07
N GLN A 33 0.97 -4.61 1.69
CA GLN A 33 0.56 -5.92 1.20
C GLN A 33 1.22 -7.02 2.00
N TYR A 34 0.60 -8.19 2.02
CA TYR A 34 1.07 -9.26 2.91
C TYR A 34 0.93 -10.62 2.24
N ALA A 35 1.87 -11.49 2.57
CA ALA A 35 1.88 -12.85 2.09
C ALA A 35 0.87 -13.69 2.85
N SER A 36 0.60 -14.88 2.32
CA SER A 36 -0.37 -15.78 2.94
C SER A 36 0.07 -16.32 4.28
N ASP A 37 1.36 -16.19 4.63
CA ASP A 37 1.88 -16.67 5.90
C ASP A 37 1.73 -15.67 7.04
N VAL A 38 1.20 -14.48 6.77
CA VAL A 38 1.00 -13.47 7.82
C VAL A 38 -0.26 -13.84 8.62
N SER A 39 -0.17 -13.78 9.94
CA SER A 39 -1.26 -14.21 10.80
C SER A 39 -2.46 -13.29 10.68
N ALA A 40 -3.64 -13.84 11.02
CA ALA A 40 -4.87 -13.04 10.99
C ALA A 40 -4.78 -11.83 11.90
N SER A 41 -4.13 -11.98 13.07
CA SER A 41 -4.03 -10.86 14.00
C SER A 41 -3.10 -9.77 13.46
N ASP A 42 -2.04 -10.16 12.74
CA ASP A 42 -1.17 -9.18 12.11
C ASP A 42 -1.87 -8.48 10.97
N VAL A 43 -2.65 -9.20 10.17
CA VAL A 43 -3.45 -8.58 9.11
C VAL A 43 -4.39 -7.54 9.70
N GLU A 44 -5.01 -7.85 10.83
CA GLU A 44 -5.92 -6.90 11.48
C GLU A 44 -5.17 -5.64 11.90
N THR A 45 -3.95 -5.79 12.40
CA THR A 45 -3.13 -4.64 12.76
C THR A 45 -2.78 -3.80 11.52
N LEU A 46 -2.44 -4.46 10.41
CA LEU A 46 -2.17 -3.73 9.16
C LEU A 46 -3.39 -2.93 8.72
N ARG A 47 -4.58 -3.52 8.84
CA ARG A 47 -5.82 -2.83 8.49
C ARG A 47 -6.05 -1.61 9.38
N ARG A 48 -5.76 -1.72 10.66
CA ARG A 48 -5.91 -0.58 11.57
C ARG A 48 -4.94 0.53 11.23
N ILE A 49 -3.71 0.17 10.88
CA ILE A 49 -2.73 1.18 10.47
C ILE A 49 -3.21 1.88 9.20
N GLY A 50 -3.64 1.10 8.21
CA GLY A 50 -4.12 1.67 6.96
C GLY A 50 -5.33 2.59 7.14
N ALA A 51 -6.18 2.28 8.11
CA ALA A 51 -7.38 3.08 8.38
C ALA A 51 -7.04 4.47 8.89
N ARG A 52 -5.82 4.70 9.38
CA ARG A 52 -5.38 6.04 9.76
C ARG A 52 -5.14 6.94 8.56
N TYR A 53 -5.04 6.34 7.36
CA TYR A 53 -4.68 7.04 6.13
C TYR A 53 -5.70 6.70 5.05
N PRO A 54 -6.97 7.06 5.25
CA PRO A 54 -8.05 6.55 4.39
C PRO A 54 -7.95 7.03 2.95
N ASP A 55 -7.21 8.09 2.69
CA ASP A 55 -7.06 8.60 1.34
C ASP A 55 -5.72 8.22 0.70
N ASP A 56 -4.83 7.60 1.46
CA ASP A 56 -3.46 7.40 0.99
C ASP A 56 -3.03 5.94 0.89
N VAL A 57 -3.65 5.04 1.64
CA VAL A 57 -3.12 3.68 1.82
C VAL A 57 -4.16 2.64 1.45
N PHE A 58 -3.74 1.63 0.67
CA PHE A 58 -4.52 0.41 0.52
C PHE A 58 -3.81 -0.75 1.20
N VAL A 59 -4.59 -1.69 1.74
CA VAL A 59 -4.09 -2.89 2.41
C VAL A 59 -4.71 -4.09 1.70
N ALA A 60 -3.90 -5.00 1.21
CA ALA A 60 -4.41 -6.14 0.46
C ALA A 60 -3.45 -7.33 0.55
N PRO A 61 -3.98 -8.56 0.46
CA PRO A 61 -3.10 -9.70 0.34
C PRO A 61 -2.42 -9.71 -1.03
N ASP A 62 -1.25 -10.32 -1.09
CA ASP A 62 -0.55 -10.49 -2.36
C ASP A 62 0.17 -11.84 -2.35
N PRO A 63 -0.41 -12.86 -2.98
CA PRO A 63 0.22 -14.19 -2.96
C PRO A 63 1.56 -14.24 -3.68
N ALA A 64 1.87 -13.25 -4.50
CA ALA A 64 3.17 -13.19 -5.16
C ALA A 64 4.29 -12.86 -4.18
N ILE A 65 3.94 -12.27 -3.03
CA ILE A 65 4.90 -12.09 -1.94
C ILE A 65 5.05 -13.45 -1.28
N GLY A 66 6.26 -14.01 -1.30
CA GLY A 66 6.45 -15.34 -0.77
C GLY A 66 6.37 -15.40 0.74
N HIS A 67 6.64 -14.28 1.43
CA HIS A 67 6.79 -14.28 2.87
C HIS A 67 6.71 -12.85 3.39
N GLY A 68 5.98 -12.65 4.49
CA GLY A 68 6.01 -11.40 5.22
C GLY A 68 5.18 -10.28 4.62
N ILE A 69 5.66 -9.08 4.79
CA ILE A 69 4.95 -7.85 4.48
C ILE A 69 5.77 -7.02 3.49
N ALA A 70 5.09 -6.36 2.56
CA ALA A 70 5.72 -5.45 1.62
C ALA A 70 5.02 -4.11 1.66
N LEU A 71 5.80 -3.05 1.76
CA LEU A 71 5.33 -1.69 1.65
C LEU A 71 5.80 -1.15 0.33
N THR A 72 4.90 -0.56 -0.45
CA THR A 72 5.26 -0.04 -1.77
C THR A 72 4.78 1.38 -1.93
N ALA A 73 5.62 2.16 -2.59
CA ALA A 73 5.29 3.48 -3.07
C ALA A 73 5.96 3.61 -4.44
N TRP A 74 5.66 4.64 -5.18
CA TRP A 74 6.29 4.78 -6.50
C TRP A 74 7.80 4.95 -6.32
N GLY A 75 8.53 4.02 -6.89
CA GLY A 75 9.99 4.04 -6.81
C GLY A 75 10.59 3.50 -5.53
N ARG A 76 9.77 2.98 -4.62
CA ARG A 76 10.27 2.47 -3.35
C ARG A 76 9.54 1.19 -2.95
N ILE A 77 10.28 0.28 -2.34
CA ILE A 77 9.71 -0.93 -1.78
C ILE A 77 10.50 -1.28 -0.51
N ASP A 78 9.78 -1.72 0.51
CA ASP A 78 10.39 -2.17 1.76
C ASP A 78 9.72 -3.47 2.18
N THR A 79 10.51 -4.52 2.37
CA THR A 79 9.97 -5.82 2.74
C THR A 79 10.58 -6.30 4.04
N PHE A 80 9.78 -6.99 4.85
CA PHE A 80 10.25 -7.51 6.12
C PHE A 80 9.37 -8.66 6.58
N ASP A 81 9.90 -9.47 7.48
CA ASP A 81 9.23 -10.70 7.90
C ASP A 81 8.22 -10.48 9.01
N ALA A 82 8.57 -9.67 9.99
CA ALA A 82 7.76 -9.50 11.18
C ALA A 82 7.09 -8.14 11.20
N LEU A 83 5.87 -8.10 11.70
CA LEU A 83 5.12 -6.85 11.83
C LEU A 83 5.92 -5.83 12.63
N ASP A 84 6.03 -4.62 12.09
CA ASP A 84 6.76 -3.53 12.72
C ASP A 84 5.97 -2.25 12.45
N GLU A 85 5.09 -1.91 13.36
CA GLU A 85 4.17 -0.80 13.17
C GLU A 85 4.91 0.52 12.98
N ALA A 86 5.94 0.78 13.77
CA ALA A 86 6.69 2.03 13.66
C ALA A 86 7.34 2.18 12.29
N ARG A 87 7.86 1.08 11.75
CA ARG A 87 8.48 1.08 10.42
C ARG A 87 7.46 1.38 9.36
N ILE A 88 6.28 0.78 9.47
CA ILE A 88 5.19 0.99 8.51
C ILE A 88 4.76 2.45 8.52
N VAL A 89 4.54 3.00 9.70
CA VAL A 89 4.09 4.39 9.83
C VAL A 89 5.14 5.35 9.29
N ARG A 90 6.41 5.09 9.56
CA ARG A 90 7.48 5.95 9.02
C ARG A 90 7.51 5.92 7.49
N PHE A 91 7.32 4.75 6.90
CA PHE A 91 7.29 4.61 5.44
C PHE A 91 6.13 5.41 4.87
N ILE A 92 4.94 5.25 5.45
CA ILE A 92 3.76 5.94 4.96
C ILE A 92 3.93 7.45 5.09
N ASP A 93 4.34 7.92 6.25
CA ASP A 93 4.46 9.35 6.49
C ASP A 93 5.52 9.99 5.61
N ALA A 94 6.58 9.25 5.30
CA ALA A 94 7.66 9.80 4.47
C ALA A 94 7.27 9.88 3.00
N LEU A 95 6.42 8.98 2.53
CA LEU A 95 6.24 8.79 1.09
C LEU A 95 4.84 9.06 0.56
N LYS A 96 3.82 9.13 1.43
CA LYS A 96 2.46 9.34 0.93
C LYS A 96 2.38 10.69 0.21
N GLY A 97 1.75 10.66 -0.96
CA GLY A 97 1.55 11.87 -1.74
C GLY A 97 2.79 12.47 -2.35
N ARG A 98 3.94 11.78 -2.24
CA ARG A 98 5.21 12.32 -2.75
C ARG A 98 5.32 12.23 -4.25
N TYR A 99 4.65 11.28 -4.87
CA TYR A 99 4.72 11.11 -6.30
C TYR A 99 3.31 11.10 -6.87
N ASP A 100 3.06 11.90 -7.89
CA ASP A 100 1.76 11.96 -8.53
C ASP A 100 1.85 12.22 -10.02
N HIS A 101 3.00 11.89 -10.66
CA HIS A 101 3.25 12.14 -12.08
C HIS A 101 3.18 13.59 -12.44
N GLY A 102 3.04 14.48 -11.51
CA GLY A 102 2.80 15.87 -11.83
C GLY A 102 1.38 16.17 -12.26
N TRP A 103 0.49 15.20 -12.05
CA TRP A 103 -0.87 15.32 -12.50
C TRP A 103 -1.60 16.48 -11.92
N THR A 104 -1.46 16.69 -10.65
CA THR A 104 -2.22 17.72 -10.02
C THR A 104 -1.56 19.05 -10.14
N GLY A 105 -0.36 19.02 -10.48
CA GLY A 105 0.38 20.25 -10.48
C GLY A 105 0.51 20.84 -9.13
N ARG A 106 0.15 20.23 -8.19
CA ARG A 106 0.25 20.68 -7.06
C ARG A 106 0.65 20.10 -6.14
N ARG A 107 1.08 20.08 -5.70
CA ARG A 107 1.32 19.52 -4.88
C ARG A 107 1.73 20.17 -4.06
N GLY A 108 1.64 20.38 -3.67
CA GLY A 108 2.05 21.33 -2.82
C GLY A 108 2.68 21.03 -1.65
#